data_6f1700b43e5510b750c5fa2191ce7640
#
_entry.id   6f1700b43e5510b750c5fa2191ce7640
#
_cell.length_a   1.000
_cell.length_b   1.000
_cell.length_c   1.000
_cell.angle_alpha   90.00
_cell.angle_beta   90.00
_cell.angle_gamma   90.00
#
_symmetry.space_group_name_H-M   'P 1'
#
loop_
_entity.id
_entity.type
_entity.pdbx_description
1 polymer ?
#
loop_
_entity_poly.entity_id
_entity_poly.type
_entity_poly.pdbx_seq_one_letter_code
_entity_poly.pdbx_strand_id
1 'polypeptide(L)'
;MILLSERETTEGLLVAACDADLLGETFEDGEISLTVTEEFYGGDEVDADAAVAAVRRADVANLVGTETVAAAVDAGVVDEATVLEVEDTLHAQVLRLG
;
A
#
# COMPACT_ATOMS: atom_id res chain seq x y z
N MET A 1 -6.62 -4.23 -10.69
CA MET A 1 -5.51 -5.16 -10.36
C MET A 1 -4.59 -4.51 -9.33
N ILE A 2 -4.14 -5.31 -8.39
CA ILE A 2 -3.24 -4.85 -7.33
C ILE A 2 -1.91 -5.56 -7.48
N LEU A 3 -0.82 -4.82 -7.35
CA LEU A 3 0.52 -5.38 -7.29
C LEU A 3 0.92 -5.51 -5.83
N LEU A 4 1.54 -6.64 -5.48
CA LEU A 4 1.92 -6.95 -4.10
C LEU A 4 3.38 -7.36 -4.06
N SER A 5 4.13 -6.72 -3.16
CA SER A 5 5.53 -7.05 -2.87
C SER A 5 5.68 -7.33 -1.38
N GLU A 6 6.36 -8.41 -1.04
CA GLU A 6 6.64 -8.78 0.35
C GLU A 6 8.14 -8.97 0.53
N ARG A 7 8.68 -8.45 1.63
CA ARG A 7 10.11 -8.56 1.95
C ARG A 7 10.31 -8.77 3.44
N GLU A 8 11.23 -9.66 3.77
CA GLU A 8 11.68 -9.78 5.15
C GLU A 8 12.76 -8.74 5.41
N THR A 9 12.62 -7.99 6.48
CA THR A 9 13.58 -6.96 6.89
C THR A 9 13.98 -7.18 8.35
N THR A 10 14.92 -6.37 8.84
CA THR A 10 15.31 -6.42 10.24
C THR A 10 14.18 -5.98 11.17
N GLU A 11 13.22 -5.21 10.65
CA GLU A 11 12.04 -4.78 11.40
C GLU A 11 10.84 -5.71 11.23
N GLY A 12 11.01 -6.81 10.49
CA GLY A 12 9.94 -7.76 10.24
C GLY A 12 9.50 -7.77 8.79
N LEU A 13 8.27 -8.20 8.55
CA LEU A 13 7.74 -8.32 7.19
C LEU A 13 7.24 -6.97 6.68
N LEU A 14 7.82 -6.53 5.57
CA LEU A 14 7.41 -5.31 4.89
C LEU A 14 6.55 -5.67 3.67
N VAL A 15 5.35 -5.13 3.63
CA VAL A 15 4.44 -5.32 2.50
C VAL A 15 4.23 -3.99 1.80
N ALA A 16 4.31 -4.00 0.47
CA ALA A 16 3.98 -2.85 -0.35
C ALA A 16 2.94 -3.29 -1.38
N ALA A 17 1.87 -2.54 -1.49
CA ALA A 17 0.80 -2.85 -2.44
C ALA A 17 0.32 -1.57 -3.11
N CYS A 18 0.02 -1.66 -4.40
CA CYS A 18 -0.48 -0.51 -5.15
C CYS A 18 -1.43 -0.96 -6.25
N ASP A 19 -2.27 -0.03 -6.71
CA ASP A 19 -3.03 -0.26 -7.93
C ASP A 19 -2.04 -0.42 -9.08
N ALA A 20 -2.22 -1.43 -9.91
CA ALA A 20 -1.24 -1.78 -10.94
C ALA A 20 -1.00 -0.65 -11.95
N ASP A 21 -2.04 0.12 -12.25
CA ASP A 21 -1.93 1.22 -13.21
C ASP A 21 -1.19 2.45 -12.68
N LEU A 22 -0.87 2.46 -11.39
CA LEU A 22 -0.13 3.58 -10.79
C LEU A 22 1.39 3.37 -10.78
N LEU A 23 1.85 2.19 -11.16
CA LEU A 23 3.29 1.90 -11.12
C LEU A 23 4.05 2.88 -12.01
N GLY A 24 5.06 3.54 -11.44
CA GLY A 24 5.84 4.54 -12.14
C GLY A 24 5.31 5.96 -12.05
N GLU A 25 4.13 6.16 -11.49
CA GLU A 25 3.52 7.47 -11.34
C GLU A 25 4.07 8.22 -10.14
N THR A 26 4.07 9.55 -10.22
CA THR A 26 4.43 10.42 -9.11
C THR A 26 3.25 11.32 -8.79
N PHE A 27 2.92 11.40 -7.51
CA PHE A 27 1.85 12.25 -7.00
C PHE A 27 2.44 13.30 -6.08
N GLU A 28 2.02 14.54 -6.24
CA GLU A 28 2.51 15.64 -5.42
C GLU A 28 1.34 16.44 -4.86
N ASP A 29 1.40 16.75 -3.59
CA ASP A 29 0.38 17.54 -2.92
C ASP A 29 1.06 18.35 -1.83
N GLY A 30 1.25 19.65 -2.11
CA GLY A 30 1.99 20.54 -1.21
C GLY A 30 3.43 20.06 -1.06
N GLU A 31 3.82 19.73 0.15
CA GLU A 31 5.17 19.24 0.45
C GLU A 31 5.31 17.73 0.32
N ILE A 32 4.19 17.05 0.10
CA ILE A 32 4.19 15.59 -0.03
C ILE A 32 4.48 15.21 -1.46
N SER A 33 5.47 14.35 -1.67
CA SER A 33 5.79 13.78 -2.97
C SER A 33 5.85 12.26 -2.81
N LEU A 34 5.06 11.56 -3.61
CA LEU A 34 4.95 10.10 -3.53
C LEU A 34 5.17 9.51 -4.92
N THR A 35 6.23 8.73 -5.06
CA THR A 35 6.52 8.02 -6.30
C THR A 35 6.29 6.53 -6.11
N VAL A 36 5.48 5.94 -6.99
CA VAL A 36 5.17 4.50 -6.94
C VAL A 36 6.23 3.78 -7.75
N THR A 37 7.37 3.48 -7.10
CA THR A 37 8.52 2.89 -7.80
C THR A 37 8.32 1.39 -8.02
N GLU A 38 8.85 0.90 -9.14
CA GLU A 38 8.81 -0.53 -9.43
C GLU A 38 9.63 -1.33 -8.42
N GLU A 39 10.75 -0.76 -7.97
CA GLU A 39 11.64 -1.42 -7.01
C GLU A 39 10.95 -1.71 -5.68
N PHE A 40 10.07 -0.84 -5.26
CA PHE A 40 9.39 -0.95 -3.97
C PHE A 40 8.00 -1.60 -4.10
N TYR A 41 7.24 -1.22 -5.12
CA TYR A 41 5.86 -1.67 -5.30
C TYR A 41 5.69 -2.72 -6.39
N GLY A 42 6.66 -2.91 -7.26
CA GLY A 42 6.58 -3.92 -8.31
C GLY A 42 6.60 -5.32 -7.72
N GLY A 43 5.63 -6.12 -8.09
CA GLY A 43 5.51 -7.47 -7.55
C GLY A 43 4.50 -8.25 -8.35
N ASP A 44 3.87 -9.21 -7.70
CA ASP A 44 2.89 -10.08 -8.34
C ASP A 44 1.52 -9.40 -8.41
N GLU A 45 0.80 -9.64 -9.49
CA GLU A 45 -0.59 -9.22 -9.57
C GLU A 45 -1.44 -10.15 -8.71
N VAL A 46 -2.23 -9.55 -7.82
CA VAL A 46 -3.09 -10.31 -6.91
C VAL A 46 -4.48 -9.68 -6.86
N ASP A 47 -5.43 -10.42 -6.35
CA ASP A 47 -6.76 -9.88 -6.08
C ASP A 47 -6.77 -9.17 -4.71
N ALA A 48 -7.89 -8.50 -4.43
CA ALA A 48 -8.03 -7.74 -3.19
C ALA A 48 -7.89 -8.62 -1.95
N ASP A 49 -8.44 -9.83 -1.99
CA ASP A 49 -8.37 -10.73 -0.83
C ASP A 49 -6.93 -11.13 -0.51
N ALA A 50 -6.13 -11.41 -1.52
CA ALA A 50 -4.72 -11.76 -1.33
C ALA A 50 -3.92 -10.56 -0.79
N ALA A 51 -4.20 -9.35 -1.29
CA ALA A 51 -3.55 -8.14 -0.80
C ALA A 51 -3.90 -7.90 0.67
N VAL A 52 -5.16 -8.02 1.05
CA VAL A 52 -5.61 -7.85 2.43
C VAL A 52 -4.95 -8.87 3.35
N ALA A 53 -4.87 -10.13 2.91
CA ALA A 53 -4.23 -11.19 3.70
C ALA A 53 -2.76 -10.87 3.97
N ALA A 54 -2.05 -10.33 2.98
CA ALA A 54 -0.65 -9.93 3.14
C ALA A 54 -0.52 -8.77 4.14
N VAL A 55 -1.40 -7.77 4.05
CA VAL A 55 -1.38 -6.63 4.97
C VAL A 55 -1.62 -7.09 6.41
N ARG A 56 -2.49 -8.08 6.61
CA ARG A 56 -2.74 -8.63 7.95
C ARG A 56 -1.50 -9.27 8.57
N ARG A 57 -0.62 -9.83 7.75
CA ARG A 57 0.61 -10.46 8.22
C ARG A 57 1.76 -9.48 8.40
N ALA A 58 1.65 -8.30 7.82
CA ALA A 58 2.75 -7.34 7.75
C ALA A 58 3.05 -6.70 9.10
N ASP A 59 4.31 -6.44 9.36
CA ASP A 59 4.73 -5.59 10.46
C ASP A 59 4.70 -4.12 10.01
N VAL A 60 5.05 -3.90 8.73
CA VAL A 60 4.96 -2.58 8.10
C VAL A 60 4.32 -2.77 6.72
N ALA A 61 3.36 -1.94 6.39
CA ALA A 61 2.74 -1.97 5.07
C ALA A 61 2.60 -0.56 4.51
N ASN A 62 2.85 -0.42 3.22
CA ASN A 62 2.62 0.83 2.49
C ASN A 62 1.67 0.53 1.34
N LEU A 63 0.58 1.30 1.25
CA LEU A 63 -0.48 1.08 0.28
C LEU A 63 -0.71 2.36 -0.51
N VAL A 64 -0.84 2.23 -1.81
CA VAL A 64 -1.12 3.36 -2.71
C VAL A 64 -2.18 2.96 -3.72
N GLY A 65 -3.18 3.81 -3.90
CA GLY A 65 -4.21 3.61 -4.91
C GLY A 65 -5.58 3.47 -4.31
N THR A 66 -6.60 3.91 -5.05
CA THR A 66 -7.96 3.90 -4.56
C THR A 66 -8.50 2.49 -4.36
N GLU A 67 -8.19 1.58 -5.26
CA GLU A 67 -8.62 0.19 -5.15
C GLU A 67 -7.94 -0.52 -3.98
N THR A 68 -6.62 -0.37 -3.89
CA THR A 68 -5.82 -1.02 -2.85
C THR A 68 -6.20 -0.55 -1.46
N VAL A 69 -6.30 0.78 -1.28
CA VAL A 69 -6.62 1.36 0.02
C VAL A 69 -8.06 1.05 0.42
N ALA A 70 -9.01 1.15 -0.53
CA ALA A 70 -10.41 0.84 -0.24
C ALA A 70 -10.58 -0.61 0.22
N ALA A 71 -9.88 -1.56 -0.42
CA ALA A 71 -9.95 -2.96 -0.01
C ALA A 71 -9.46 -3.16 1.42
N ALA A 72 -8.38 -2.46 1.79
CA ALA A 72 -7.83 -2.55 3.14
C ALA A 72 -8.75 -1.92 4.19
N VAL A 73 -9.36 -0.80 3.86
CA VAL A 73 -10.33 -0.13 4.74
C VAL A 73 -11.56 -1.02 4.94
N ASP A 74 -12.11 -1.56 3.86
CA ASP A 74 -13.29 -2.42 3.91
C ASP A 74 -13.05 -3.67 4.75
N ALA A 75 -11.85 -4.20 4.72
CA ALA A 75 -11.48 -5.38 5.49
C ALA A 75 -11.09 -5.06 6.94
N GLY A 76 -11.05 -3.79 7.31
CA GLY A 76 -10.70 -3.38 8.67
C GLY A 76 -9.23 -3.48 9.02
N VAL A 77 -8.34 -3.64 8.02
CA VAL A 77 -6.89 -3.70 8.28
C VAL A 77 -6.23 -2.33 8.23
N VAL A 78 -6.95 -1.32 7.74
CA VAL A 78 -6.53 0.08 7.75
C VAL A 78 -7.69 0.91 8.28
N ASP A 79 -7.39 1.87 9.18
CA ASP A 79 -8.38 2.81 9.68
C ASP A 79 -8.55 3.93 8.66
N GLU A 80 -9.77 4.13 8.20
CA GLU A 80 -10.10 5.18 7.22
C GLU A 80 -9.61 6.56 7.66
N ALA A 81 -9.63 6.82 8.97
CA ALA A 81 -9.19 8.11 9.51
C ALA A 81 -7.72 8.39 9.28
N THR A 82 -6.90 7.37 9.02
CA THR A 82 -5.46 7.53 8.79
C THR A 82 -5.08 7.58 7.32
N VAL A 83 -6.06 7.43 6.42
CA VAL A 83 -5.81 7.46 4.98
C VAL A 83 -5.54 8.89 4.54
N LEU A 84 -4.50 9.07 3.73
CA LEU A 84 -4.14 10.37 3.15
C LEU A 84 -4.56 10.44 1.69
N GLU A 85 -5.08 11.59 1.30
CA GLU A 85 -5.28 11.89 -0.13
C GLU A 85 -4.04 12.61 -0.63
N VAL A 86 -3.48 12.11 -1.73
CA VAL A 86 -2.34 12.74 -2.40
C VAL A 86 -2.75 12.91 -3.85
N GLU A 87 -3.08 14.15 -4.25
CA GLU A 87 -3.71 14.47 -5.51
C GLU A 87 -5.01 13.67 -5.67
N ASP A 88 -5.11 12.81 -6.67
CA ASP A 88 -6.32 12.03 -6.94
C ASP A 88 -6.18 10.56 -6.50
N THR A 89 -5.17 10.25 -5.70
CA THR A 89 -5.00 8.89 -5.18
C THR A 89 -5.04 8.87 -3.66
N LEU A 90 -5.02 7.65 -3.11
CA LEU A 90 -5.02 7.44 -1.66
C LEU A 90 -3.74 6.72 -1.25
N HIS A 91 -3.27 7.06 -0.06
CA HIS A 91 -2.08 6.45 0.54
C HIS A 91 -2.38 6.06 1.98
N ALA A 92 -1.94 4.89 2.37
CA ALA A 92 -2.08 4.43 3.75
C ALA A 92 -0.82 3.69 4.18
N GLN A 93 -0.51 3.78 5.44
CA GLN A 93 0.64 3.11 6.02
C GLN A 93 0.21 2.38 7.28
N VAL A 94 0.69 1.16 7.45
CA VAL A 94 0.42 0.36 8.64
C VAL A 94 1.75 0.09 9.33
N LEU A 95 1.79 0.37 10.63
CA LEU A 95 2.94 0.07 11.48
C LEU A 95 2.45 -0.73 12.67
N ARG A 96 3.01 -1.91 12.85
CA ARG A 96 2.70 -2.74 14.02
C ARG A 96 3.96 -2.89 14.84
N LEU A 97 3.92 -2.39 16.06
CA LEU A 97 5.05 -2.40 16.96
C LEU A 97 4.88 -3.54 17.97
N GLY A 98 5.79 -4.44 17.92
CA GLY A 98 5.83 -5.51 18.86
C GLY A 98 5.31 -6.80 18.38
#